data_95f10920392bbd8507b26d7e9ed40f65
#
_entry.id   95f10920392bbd8507b26d7e9ed40f65
#
_cell.length_a   1.000
_cell.length_b   1.000
_cell.length_c   1.000
_cell.angle_alpha   90.00
_cell.angle_beta   90.00
_cell.angle_gamma   90.00
#
_symmetry.space_group_name_H-M   'P 1'
#
loop_
_entity.id
_entity.type
_entity.pdbx_description
1 polymer ?
#
loop_
_entity_poly.entity_id
_entity_poly.type
_entity_poly.pdbx_seq_one_letter_code
_entity_poly.pdbx_strand_id
1 'polypeptide(L)'
;EDALQGCIYVKLKEEPTEEVQIRSIGNTVRTGIKVLDRAASSLKIERMERTFPYAGKFEERTRKEGLHLWYNVWFSKDTSATRAAAEVAFLDGIEMAVPVPKIVSRARPETVWDMYGIRVGEWLFNDPDLSKQWYFDNPGTESWQREGADIRLVDVWKQYNGNPAIIVAVVDGGINQEHPDLQDNLWTNPGEIPKNGIDDDGNGYIDDVHGYNFVDDNAILVPHRHGTHVAGTIGATNNNETGISSIAGGNGTPGSGVKLMSCQILKSLTSTGGEVASDPFIAAAIKYGADNGAVISQNSWGYAVGTGRNTSSYINPVHKEAIDYFIKYAGCDNNGEQLDGSPMKGGIV
;
A
#
# COMPACT_ATOMS: atom_id res chain seq x y z
N GLU A 1 -10.08 -10.37 -18.78
CA GLU A 1 -9.44 -11.24 -17.77
C GLU A 1 -9.04 -10.38 -16.58
N ASP A 2 -9.42 -10.82 -15.38
CA ASP A 2 -9.26 -10.09 -14.12
C ASP A 2 -7.85 -10.26 -13.51
N ALA A 3 -6.94 -10.92 -14.26
CA ALA A 3 -5.57 -11.18 -13.86
C ALA A 3 -4.55 -10.46 -14.75
N LEU A 4 -3.42 -10.11 -14.15
CA LEU A 4 -2.26 -9.61 -14.87
C LEU A 4 -1.71 -10.71 -15.78
N GLN A 5 -1.66 -10.45 -17.09
CA GLN A 5 -1.15 -11.45 -18.03
C GLN A 5 0.38 -11.49 -18.00
N GLY A 6 0.92 -12.71 -18.04
CA GLY A 6 2.36 -12.94 -18.05
C GLY A 6 3.03 -12.90 -16.68
N CYS A 7 2.24 -12.91 -15.58
CA CYS A 7 2.78 -13.01 -14.22
C CYS A 7 1.88 -13.87 -13.31
N ILE A 8 2.49 -14.67 -12.46
CA ILE A 8 1.81 -15.42 -11.38
C ILE A 8 2.60 -15.30 -10.08
N TYR A 9 1.91 -15.44 -8.96
CA TYR A 9 2.53 -15.71 -7.66
C TYR A 9 2.76 -17.20 -7.49
N VAL A 10 3.91 -17.57 -6.96
CA VAL A 10 4.27 -18.96 -6.64
C VAL A 10 4.84 -19.03 -5.24
N LYS A 11 4.27 -19.90 -4.38
CA LYS A 11 4.82 -20.20 -3.05
C LYS A 11 5.50 -21.57 -3.10
N LEU A 12 6.76 -21.61 -2.68
CA LEU A 12 7.51 -22.86 -2.55
C LEU A 12 7.20 -23.53 -1.22
N LYS A 13 7.29 -24.86 -1.15
CA LYS A 13 7.21 -25.62 0.11
C LYS A 13 8.45 -25.43 0.97
N GLU A 14 9.60 -25.26 0.33
CA GLU A 14 10.90 -25.14 0.99
C GLU A 14 11.75 -24.07 0.30
N GLU A 15 12.71 -23.51 1.04
CA GLU A 15 13.65 -22.55 0.49
C GLU A 15 14.53 -23.18 -0.60
N PRO A 16 14.78 -22.47 -1.73
CA PRO A 16 15.69 -22.96 -2.75
C PRO A 16 17.10 -23.18 -2.19
N THR A 17 17.73 -24.28 -2.57
CA THR A 17 19.11 -24.58 -2.18
C THR A 17 20.16 -23.81 -2.99
N GLU A 18 19.77 -23.23 -4.10
CA GLU A 18 20.60 -22.42 -4.99
C GLU A 18 19.99 -21.03 -5.11
N GLU A 19 20.82 -20.03 -5.40
CA GLU A 19 20.36 -18.68 -5.67
C GLU A 19 19.41 -18.66 -6.88
N VAL A 20 18.27 -18.00 -6.74
CA VAL A 20 17.30 -17.84 -7.83
C VAL A 20 17.89 -16.91 -8.88
N GLN A 21 18.28 -17.47 -10.01
CA GLN A 21 18.84 -16.74 -11.14
C GLN A 21 18.30 -17.28 -12.45
N ILE A 22 17.70 -16.44 -13.25
CA ILE A 22 17.27 -16.81 -14.60
C ILE A 22 18.50 -16.89 -15.51
N ARG A 23 18.81 -18.09 -15.97
CA ARG A 23 19.89 -18.34 -16.94
C ARG A 23 19.31 -18.96 -18.18
N SER A 24 19.56 -18.34 -19.33
CA SER A 24 19.23 -18.91 -20.64
C SER A 24 20.46 -19.56 -21.25
N ILE A 25 20.38 -20.86 -21.51
CA ILE A 25 21.42 -21.65 -22.20
C ILE A 25 20.79 -22.25 -23.47
N GLY A 26 20.98 -21.56 -24.60
CA GLY A 26 20.26 -21.89 -25.85
C GLY A 26 18.75 -21.66 -25.65
N ASN A 27 17.94 -22.70 -25.90
CA ASN A 27 16.49 -22.67 -25.72
C ASN A 27 16.02 -23.10 -24.31
N THR A 28 16.95 -23.34 -23.39
CA THR A 28 16.61 -23.80 -22.03
C THR A 28 16.74 -22.67 -21.05
N VAL A 29 15.66 -22.41 -20.33
CA VAL A 29 15.62 -21.46 -19.23
C VAL A 29 15.78 -22.23 -17.92
N ARG A 30 16.68 -21.75 -17.04
CA ARG A 30 16.86 -22.27 -15.68
C ARG A 30 16.59 -21.16 -14.69
N THR A 31 15.84 -21.47 -13.67
CA THR A 31 15.41 -20.52 -12.62
C THR A 31 16.28 -20.62 -11.35
N GLY A 32 17.13 -21.63 -11.23
CA GLY A 32 17.78 -22.01 -9.98
C GLY A 32 16.87 -22.84 -9.06
N ILE A 33 15.60 -22.99 -9.41
CA ILE A 33 14.62 -23.80 -8.68
C ILE A 33 14.30 -25.03 -9.54
N LYS A 34 14.86 -26.17 -9.22
CA LYS A 34 14.77 -27.44 -10.02
C LYS A 34 13.34 -27.82 -10.40
N VAL A 35 12.38 -27.58 -9.51
CA VAL A 35 10.97 -27.90 -9.76
C VAL A 35 10.37 -26.99 -10.83
N LEU A 36 10.73 -25.71 -10.89
CA LEU A 36 10.27 -24.77 -11.90
C LEU A 36 11.02 -24.93 -13.24
N ASP A 37 12.24 -25.43 -13.24
CA ASP A 37 13.00 -25.62 -14.46
C ASP A 37 12.30 -26.56 -15.45
N ARG A 38 11.43 -27.46 -14.95
CA ARG A 38 10.61 -28.34 -15.80
C ARG A 38 9.55 -27.58 -16.59
N ALA A 39 8.94 -26.55 -15.97
CA ALA A 39 7.94 -25.70 -16.61
C ALA A 39 8.57 -24.46 -17.29
N ALA A 40 9.83 -24.15 -16.99
CA ALA A 40 10.49 -22.93 -17.44
C ALA A 40 10.52 -22.78 -18.96
N SER A 41 10.72 -23.87 -19.68
CA SER A 41 10.78 -23.87 -21.15
C SER A 41 9.40 -23.82 -21.79
N SER A 42 8.38 -24.51 -21.23
CA SER A 42 7.01 -24.50 -21.74
C SER A 42 6.30 -23.16 -21.51
N LEU A 43 6.52 -22.54 -20.34
CA LEU A 43 5.97 -21.23 -20.01
C LEU A 43 6.82 -20.08 -20.54
N LYS A 44 8.05 -20.34 -21.00
CA LYS A 44 9.04 -19.31 -21.38
C LYS A 44 9.20 -18.28 -20.24
N ILE A 45 9.66 -18.77 -19.08
CA ILE A 45 9.91 -17.91 -17.91
C ILE A 45 11.02 -16.90 -18.26
N GLU A 46 10.73 -15.62 -18.05
CA GLU A 46 11.59 -14.49 -18.42
C GLU A 46 12.26 -13.87 -17.21
N ARG A 47 11.54 -13.79 -16.09
CA ARG A 47 11.99 -13.17 -14.83
C ARG A 47 11.37 -13.87 -13.64
N MET A 48 12.09 -13.90 -12.54
CA MET A 48 11.62 -14.40 -11.27
C MET A 48 12.31 -13.67 -10.13
N GLU A 49 11.56 -13.24 -9.12
CA GLU A 49 12.08 -12.59 -7.93
C GLU A 49 11.15 -12.81 -6.74
N ARG A 50 11.64 -12.60 -5.53
CA ARG A 50 10.81 -12.69 -4.32
C ARG A 50 9.69 -11.67 -4.37
N THR A 51 8.47 -12.07 -4.03
CA THR A 51 7.32 -11.17 -3.86
C THR A 51 7.54 -10.21 -2.69
N PHE A 52 8.12 -10.73 -1.60
CA PHE A 52 8.61 -9.95 -0.48
C PHE A 52 10.13 -9.86 -0.59
N PRO A 53 10.69 -8.70 -0.96
CA PRO A 53 12.14 -8.52 -1.07
C PRO A 53 12.87 -8.89 0.22
N TYR A 54 14.19 -9.01 0.14
CA TYR A 54 15.00 -9.20 1.35
C TYR A 54 14.80 -8.02 2.30
N ALA A 55 14.35 -8.30 3.50
CA ALA A 55 13.84 -7.30 4.43
C ALA A 55 14.87 -6.88 5.50
N GLY A 56 16.17 -7.02 5.19
CA GLY A 56 17.26 -6.57 6.06
C GLY A 56 17.08 -7.02 7.52
N LYS A 57 17.02 -6.08 8.44
CA LYS A 57 16.82 -6.33 9.89
C LYS A 57 15.49 -7.05 10.22
N PHE A 58 14.54 -7.10 9.31
CA PHE A 58 13.25 -7.78 9.48
C PHE A 58 13.18 -9.16 8.79
N GLU A 59 14.27 -9.63 8.20
CA GLU A 59 14.29 -10.91 7.47
C GLU A 59 13.95 -12.11 8.34
N GLU A 60 14.33 -12.10 9.62
CA GLU A 60 14.03 -13.20 10.54
C GLU A 60 12.52 -13.42 10.68
N ARG A 61 11.74 -12.37 10.95
CA ARG A 61 10.29 -12.48 11.07
C ARG A 61 9.61 -12.73 9.71
N THR A 62 10.18 -12.23 8.60
CA THR A 62 9.75 -12.53 7.23
C THR A 62 9.85 -14.03 6.94
N ARG A 63 10.95 -14.67 7.36
CA ARG A 63 11.17 -16.12 7.24
C ARG A 63 10.28 -16.93 8.16
N LYS A 64 10.08 -16.48 9.40
CA LYS A 64 9.20 -17.12 10.38
C LYS A 64 7.75 -17.23 9.88
N GLU A 65 7.27 -16.24 9.14
CA GLU A 65 5.93 -16.23 8.55
C GLU A 65 5.89 -16.87 7.14
N GLY A 66 7.01 -17.40 6.64
CA GLY A 66 7.08 -18.06 5.33
C GLY A 66 6.97 -17.12 4.12
N LEU A 67 6.99 -15.79 4.33
CA LEU A 67 6.84 -14.81 3.25
C LEU A 67 8.00 -14.85 2.26
N HIS A 68 9.20 -15.26 2.69
CA HIS A 68 10.38 -15.43 1.83
C HIS A 68 10.23 -16.53 0.78
N LEU A 69 9.21 -17.39 0.91
CA LEU A 69 8.93 -18.49 -0.02
C LEU A 69 8.05 -18.05 -1.20
N TRP A 70 7.51 -16.83 -1.19
CA TRP A 70 6.72 -16.29 -2.27
C TRP A 70 7.58 -15.65 -3.35
N TYR A 71 7.27 -16.00 -4.61
CA TYR A 71 7.94 -15.49 -5.80
C TYR A 71 6.95 -14.96 -6.82
N ASN A 72 7.31 -13.85 -7.45
CA ASN A 72 6.71 -13.36 -8.69
C ASN A 72 7.40 -14.07 -9.85
N VAL A 73 6.65 -14.70 -10.74
CA VAL A 73 7.17 -15.42 -11.90
C VAL A 73 6.59 -14.83 -13.16
N TRP A 74 7.42 -14.15 -13.97
CA TRP A 74 7.04 -13.60 -15.26
C TRP A 74 7.35 -14.58 -16.38
N PHE A 75 6.43 -14.67 -17.33
CA PHE A 75 6.50 -15.60 -18.47
C PHE A 75 5.83 -15.00 -19.71
N SER A 76 5.98 -15.64 -20.86
CA SER A 76 5.39 -15.20 -22.13
C SER A 76 3.87 -14.99 -22.00
N LYS A 77 3.40 -13.84 -22.47
CA LYS A 77 1.96 -13.48 -22.48
C LYS A 77 1.11 -14.35 -23.43
N ASP A 78 1.72 -15.26 -24.19
CA ASP A 78 1.02 -16.23 -25.03
C ASP A 78 0.21 -17.27 -24.21
N THR A 79 0.59 -17.44 -22.93
CA THR A 79 -0.10 -18.33 -22.00
C THR A 79 -0.92 -17.50 -21.01
N SER A 80 -2.18 -17.87 -20.78
CA SER A 80 -2.99 -17.16 -19.77
C SER A 80 -2.45 -17.38 -18.35
N ALA A 81 -2.51 -16.37 -17.50
CA ALA A 81 -2.04 -16.45 -16.11
C ALA A 81 -2.76 -17.56 -15.33
N THR A 82 -4.06 -17.74 -15.55
CA THR A 82 -4.84 -18.81 -14.90
C THR A 82 -4.34 -20.19 -15.29
N ARG A 83 -4.02 -20.40 -16.59
CA ARG A 83 -3.47 -21.69 -17.06
C ARG A 83 -2.06 -21.91 -16.51
N ALA A 84 -1.20 -20.91 -16.56
CA ALA A 84 0.16 -21.01 -16.02
C ALA A 84 0.15 -21.33 -14.51
N ALA A 85 -0.68 -20.65 -13.73
CA ALA A 85 -0.83 -20.94 -12.30
C ALA A 85 -1.30 -22.38 -12.05
N ALA A 86 -2.29 -22.85 -12.80
CA ALA A 86 -2.78 -24.23 -12.68
C ALA A 86 -1.69 -25.25 -13.03
N GLU A 87 -0.89 -25.02 -14.11
CA GLU A 87 0.20 -25.91 -14.50
C GLU A 87 1.30 -25.98 -13.42
N VAL A 88 1.69 -24.81 -12.87
CA VAL A 88 2.73 -24.71 -11.84
C VAL A 88 2.27 -25.30 -10.51
N ALA A 89 1.02 -25.11 -10.12
CA ALA A 89 0.48 -25.63 -8.85
C ALA A 89 0.54 -27.16 -8.70
N PHE A 90 0.61 -27.90 -9.81
CA PHE A 90 0.74 -29.36 -9.79
C PHE A 90 2.18 -29.87 -9.65
N LEU A 91 3.16 -28.96 -9.68
CA LEU A 91 4.56 -29.37 -9.56
C LEU A 91 4.89 -29.74 -8.11
N ASP A 92 5.61 -30.84 -7.92
CA ASP A 92 6.11 -31.21 -6.59
C ASP A 92 7.10 -30.14 -6.10
N GLY A 93 7.01 -29.73 -4.82
CA GLY A 93 7.78 -28.62 -4.25
C GLY A 93 7.10 -27.26 -4.35
N ILE A 94 5.97 -27.15 -5.05
CA ILE A 94 5.12 -25.96 -5.02
C ILE A 94 4.02 -26.14 -3.96
N GLU A 95 3.89 -25.17 -3.06
CA GLU A 95 2.80 -25.13 -2.09
C GLU A 95 1.55 -24.53 -2.73
N MET A 96 1.72 -23.43 -3.46
CA MET A 96 0.64 -22.73 -4.13
C MET A 96 1.14 -21.97 -5.37
N ALA A 97 0.26 -21.85 -6.37
CA ALA A 97 0.47 -20.94 -7.49
C ALA A 97 -0.88 -20.29 -7.84
N VAL A 98 -0.93 -18.96 -7.89
CA VAL A 98 -2.14 -18.19 -8.16
C VAL A 98 -1.88 -17.05 -9.13
N PRO A 99 -2.86 -16.67 -9.96
CA PRO A 99 -2.74 -15.49 -10.80
C PRO A 99 -2.56 -14.22 -9.97
N VAL A 100 -1.77 -13.28 -10.47
CA VAL A 100 -1.70 -11.93 -9.92
C VAL A 100 -2.98 -11.19 -10.29
N PRO A 101 -3.78 -10.68 -9.33
CA PRO A 101 -4.99 -9.94 -9.66
C PRO A 101 -4.64 -8.55 -10.18
N LYS A 102 -5.37 -8.03 -11.15
CA LYS A 102 -5.32 -6.60 -11.47
C LYS A 102 -6.01 -5.80 -10.38
N ILE A 103 -5.44 -4.67 -10.02
CA ILE A 103 -6.07 -3.72 -9.11
C ILE A 103 -6.45 -2.43 -9.82
N VAL A 104 -7.39 -1.72 -9.23
CA VAL A 104 -7.83 -0.38 -9.65
C VAL A 104 -8.01 0.50 -8.42
N SER A 105 -7.73 1.79 -8.56
CA SER A 105 -8.14 2.77 -7.57
C SER A 105 -9.67 2.77 -7.43
N ARG A 106 -10.19 2.98 -6.24
CA ARG A 106 -11.64 3.09 -5.98
C ARG A 106 -12.12 4.54 -6.09
N ALA A 107 -11.48 5.35 -6.93
CA ALA A 107 -11.97 6.67 -7.26
C ALA A 107 -13.36 6.58 -7.93
N ARG A 108 -14.32 7.34 -7.42
CA ARG A 108 -15.55 7.58 -8.19
C ARG A 108 -15.20 8.49 -9.37
N PRO A 109 -15.87 8.33 -10.55
CA PRO A 109 -15.79 9.32 -11.61
C PRO A 109 -16.13 10.71 -11.05
N GLU A 110 -15.42 11.72 -11.52
CA GLU A 110 -15.65 13.11 -11.11
C GLU A 110 -17.09 13.53 -11.38
N THR A 111 -17.93 13.45 -10.39
CA THR A 111 -19.03 14.37 -10.28
C THR A 111 -18.49 15.56 -9.50
N VAL A 112 -18.36 16.70 -10.15
CA VAL A 112 -18.08 17.97 -9.49
C VAL A 112 -19.23 18.18 -8.51
N TRP A 113 -18.98 17.92 -7.24
CA TRP A 113 -19.89 18.28 -6.19
C TRP A 113 -19.61 19.76 -5.88
N ASP A 114 -20.47 20.64 -6.37
CA ASP A 114 -20.59 21.97 -5.77
C ASP A 114 -21.03 21.74 -4.33
N MET A 115 -20.06 21.72 -3.43
CA MET A 115 -20.28 21.46 -2.01
C MET A 115 -20.69 22.78 -1.33
N TYR A 116 -22.00 22.94 -1.19
CA TYR A 116 -22.58 23.96 -0.33
C TYR A 116 -23.26 23.29 0.87
N GLY A 117 -22.72 23.50 2.03
CA GLY A 117 -23.35 23.08 3.25
C GLY A 117 -22.64 23.79 4.40
N ILE A 118 -23.23 24.86 4.91
CA ILE A 118 -22.64 25.65 5.99
C ILE A 118 -23.52 25.45 7.23
N ARG A 119 -22.94 24.81 8.27
CA ARG A 119 -23.41 25.08 9.62
C ARG A 119 -22.85 26.43 10.03
N VAL A 120 -23.72 27.39 10.33
CA VAL A 120 -23.33 28.67 10.94
C VAL A 120 -23.04 28.40 12.41
N GLY A 121 -21.80 28.03 12.72
CA GLY A 121 -21.26 27.78 14.06
C GLY A 121 -19.76 28.02 14.03
N GLU A 122 -19.15 28.26 15.18
CA GLU A 122 -17.69 28.34 15.26
C GLU A 122 -17.11 26.95 15.00
N TRP A 123 -16.45 26.78 13.85
CA TRP A 123 -15.64 25.61 13.58
C TRP A 123 -14.46 25.54 14.54
N LEU A 124 -14.06 24.35 14.93
CA LEU A 124 -12.93 24.14 15.81
C LEU A 124 -11.60 24.56 15.16
N PHE A 125 -11.53 24.48 13.82
CA PHE A 125 -10.37 24.79 13.01
C PHE A 125 -10.68 25.91 12.01
N ASN A 126 -9.64 26.58 11.51
CA ASN A 126 -9.72 27.76 10.64
C ASN A 126 -9.44 27.45 9.16
N ASP A 127 -9.41 26.18 8.77
CA ASP A 127 -9.12 25.77 7.40
C ASP A 127 -10.24 26.24 6.46
N PRO A 128 -9.90 26.91 5.33
CA PRO A 128 -10.90 27.63 4.53
C PRO A 128 -11.94 26.72 3.87
N ASP A 129 -11.59 25.49 3.58
CA ASP A 129 -12.47 24.52 2.93
C ASP A 129 -13.19 23.56 3.90
N LEU A 130 -12.98 23.72 5.22
CA LEU A 130 -13.64 22.90 6.24
C LEU A 130 -15.16 22.95 6.12
N SER A 131 -15.72 24.14 5.85
CA SER A 131 -17.16 24.31 5.70
C SER A 131 -17.77 23.53 4.51
N LYS A 132 -16.96 23.11 3.57
CA LYS A 132 -17.37 22.28 2.43
C LYS A 132 -17.37 20.78 2.75
N GLN A 133 -16.78 20.38 3.87
CA GLN A 133 -16.61 18.98 4.30
C GLN A 133 -17.82 18.53 5.15
N TRP A 134 -19.00 18.54 4.52
CA TRP A 134 -20.29 18.24 5.15
C TRP A 134 -20.34 16.90 5.90
N TYR A 135 -19.52 15.95 5.52
CA TYR A 135 -19.47 14.62 6.12
C TYR A 135 -18.88 14.60 7.54
N PHE A 136 -18.28 15.70 8.01
CA PHE A 136 -17.83 15.84 9.39
C PHE A 136 -18.96 16.31 10.32
N ASP A 137 -19.87 17.18 9.82
CA ASP A 137 -21.06 17.64 10.50
C ASP A 137 -22.11 18.04 9.45
N ASN A 138 -23.10 17.16 9.22
CA ASN A 138 -24.08 17.34 8.16
C ASN A 138 -25.30 18.12 8.64
N PRO A 139 -25.45 19.39 8.24
CA PRO A 139 -26.59 20.24 8.65
C PRO A 139 -27.90 19.90 7.92
N GLY A 140 -27.89 19.05 6.88
CA GLY A 140 -29.08 18.72 6.11
C GLY A 140 -29.63 19.89 5.28
N THR A 141 -28.79 20.83 4.88
CA THR A 141 -29.24 22.06 4.17
C THR A 141 -29.55 21.83 2.71
N GLU A 142 -28.97 20.81 2.10
CA GLU A 142 -29.16 20.46 0.70
C GLU A 142 -30.22 19.36 0.54
N SER A 143 -30.94 19.35 -0.58
CA SER A 143 -32.04 18.41 -0.83
C SER A 143 -31.63 16.93 -0.84
N TRP A 144 -30.36 16.65 -1.05
CA TRP A 144 -29.75 15.29 -1.05
C TRP A 144 -29.11 14.94 0.30
N GLN A 145 -29.01 15.88 1.21
CA GLN A 145 -28.47 15.68 2.56
C GLN A 145 -29.57 15.26 3.55
N ARG A 146 -29.15 14.57 4.57
CA ARG A 146 -30.00 14.30 5.74
C ARG A 146 -29.26 14.78 6.99
N GLU A 147 -29.88 15.64 7.76
CA GLU A 147 -29.31 16.16 9.00
C GLU A 147 -28.81 15.04 9.91
N GLY A 148 -27.57 15.19 10.40
CA GLY A 148 -26.89 14.24 11.27
C GLY A 148 -26.45 12.93 10.60
N ALA A 149 -26.59 12.79 9.27
CA ALA A 149 -26.01 11.68 8.52
C ALA A 149 -24.55 12.01 8.17
N ASP A 150 -23.68 11.94 9.16
CA ASP A 150 -22.26 12.26 9.14
C ASP A 150 -21.46 11.32 10.04
N ILE A 151 -20.14 11.52 10.13
CA ILE A 151 -19.26 10.71 10.96
C ILE A 151 -19.07 11.26 12.38
N ARG A 152 -19.74 12.35 12.73
CA ARG A 152 -19.69 13.02 14.05
C ARG A 152 -18.29 13.37 14.54
N LEU A 153 -17.42 13.73 13.62
CA LEU A 153 -16.00 13.93 13.92
C LEU A 153 -15.75 15.20 14.77
N VAL A 154 -16.58 16.23 14.61
CA VAL A 154 -16.41 17.51 15.32
C VAL A 154 -16.38 17.33 16.84
N ASP A 155 -17.17 16.40 17.38
CA ASP A 155 -17.15 16.10 18.81
C ASP A 155 -15.90 15.34 19.24
N VAL A 156 -15.36 14.51 18.35
CA VAL A 156 -14.10 13.79 18.59
C VAL A 156 -12.92 14.76 18.63
N TRP A 157 -12.86 15.74 17.72
CA TRP A 157 -11.77 16.71 17.67
C TRP A 157 -11.61 17.56 18.94
N LYS A 158 -12.66 17.72 19.72
CA LYS A 158 -12.59 18.40 21.04
C LYS A 158 -11.70 17.65 22.04
N GLN A 159 -11.45 16.37 21.81
CA GLN A 159 -10.68 15.49 22.68
C GLN A 159 -9.44 14.92 21.99
N TYR A 160 -9.59 14.53 20.72
CA TYR A 160 -8.56 13.82 19.94
C TYR A 160 -8.58 14.35 18.51
N ASN A 161 -7.46 14.91 18.05
CA ASN A 161 -7.33 15.49 16.71
C ASN A 161 -6.08 15.00 15.96
N GLY A 162 -5.38 14.01 16.50
CA GLY A 162 -4.19 13.39 15.93
C GLY A 162 -3.15 13.10 17.00
N ASN A 163 -2.21 12.24 16.64
CA ASN A 163 -1.05 11.89 17.48
C ASN A 163 0.12 11.54 16.57
N PRO A 164 1.27 12.24 16.64
CA PRO A 164 2.43 11.99 15.79
C PRO A 164 3.10 10.62 16.01
N ALA A 165 2.79 9.93 17.11
CA ALA A 165 3.24 8.56 17.32
C ALA A 165 2.47 7.54 16.43
N ILE A 166 1.33 7.93 15.85
CA ILE A 166 0.57 7.08 14.94
C ILE A 166 1.05 7.31 13.51
N ILE A 167 1.63 6.27 12.91
CA ILE A 167 2.02 6.27 11.51
C ILE A 167 0.96 5.51 10.72
N VAL A 168 0.46 6.13 9.64
CA VAL A 168 -0.49 5.53 8.70
C VAL A 168 0.24 5.26 7.40
N ALA A 169 0.36 3.98 7.04
CA ALA A 169 0.84 3.56 5.73
C ALA A 169 -0.28 3.77 4.70
N VAL A 170 -0.12 4.73 3.82
CA VAL A 170 -1.04 5.02 2.71
C VAL A 170 -0.61 4.17 1.52
N VAL A 171 -1.21 2.97 1.43
CA VAL A 171 -0.95 2.02 0.33
C VAL A 171 -1.85 2.39 -0.85
N ASP A 172 -1.37 3.31 -1.68
CA ASP A 172 -2.17 3.98 -2.72
C ASP A 172 -1.25 4.53 -3.84
N GLY A 173 -1.66 5.55 -4.55
CA GLY A 173 -0.77 6.39 -5.37
C GLY A 173 0.16 7.24 -4.51
N GLY A 174 1.25 7.73 -5.10
CA GLY A 174 2.23 8.55 -4.37
C GLY A 174 1.61 9.82 -3.79
N ILE A 175 1.94 10.13 -2.54
CA ILE A 175 1.56 11.37 -1.89
C ILE A 175 2.37 12.53 -2.49
N ASN A 176 1.74 13.66 -2.76
CA ASN A 176 2.44 14.89 -3.13
C ASN A 176 3.16 15.46 -1.90
N GLN A 177 4.47 15.25 -1.84
CA GLN A 177 5.32 15.69 -0.72
C GLN A 177 5.44 17.22 -0.60
N GLU A 178 5.18 17.95 -1.70
CA GLU A 178 5.24 19.42 -1.72
C GLU A 178 3.88 20.08 -1.46
N HIS A 179 2.85 19.28 -1.16
CA HIS A 179 1.51 19.81 -0.90
C HIS A 179 1.50 20.59 0.43
N PRO A 180 1.17 21.89 0.43
CA PRO A 180 1.32 22.75 1.60
C PRO A 180 0.49 22.28 2.80
N ASP A 181 -0.60 21.56 2.57
CA ASP A 181 -1.49 21.04 3.59
C ASP A 181 -1.08 19.65 4.14
N LEU A 182 0.00 19.03 3.60
CA LEU A 182 0.45 17.69 3.98
C LEU A 182 1.86 17.65 4.58
N GLN A 183 2.70 18.62 4.24
CA GLN A 183 4.14 18.62 4.54
C GLN A 183 4.45 18.35 6.01
N ASP A 184 3.73 18.97 6.93
CA ASP A 184 3.97 18.88 8.37
C ASP A 184 3.68 17.48 8.94
N ASN A 185 2.80 16.75 8.28
CA ASN A 185 2.34 15.44 8.70
C ASN A 185 2.92 14.28 7.88
N LEU A 186 3.87 14.56 6.97
CA LEU A 186 4.57 13.47 6.29
C LEU A 186 5.42 12.68 7.30
N TRP A 187 5.40 11.36 7.14
CA TRP A 187 6.34 10.50 7.83
C TRP A 187 7.74 10.71 7.30
N THR A 188 8.72 10.70 8.18
CA THR A 188 10.14 10.71 7.79
C THR A 188 10.81 9.53 8.47
N ASN A 189 11.49 8.70 7.69
CA ASN A 189 12.28 7.59 8.22
C ASN A 189 13.46 8.15 9.03
N PRO A 190 13.47 7.96 10.35
CA PRO A 190 14.53 8.53 11.19
C PRO A 190 15.89 7.82 11.00
N GLY A 191 15.89 6.67 10.34
CA GLY A 191 17.09 5.88 10.08
C GLY A 191 17.77 6.19 8.76
N GLU A 192 17.12 6.96 7.86
CA GLU A 192 17.63 7.24 6.53
C GLU A 192 18.32 8.60 6.40
N ILE A 193 19.45 8.62 5.68
CA ILE A 193 20.14 9.85 5.26
C ILE A 193 19.75 10.13 3.80
N PRO A 194 19.00 11.20 3.52
CA PRO A 194 18.44 11.43 2.20
C PRO A 194 19.47 11.48 1.07
N LYS A 195 19.22 10.79 -0.02
CA LYS A 195 19.97 10.89 -1.30
C LYS A 195 21.46 10.48 -1.21
N ASN A 196 21.79 9.57 -0.32
CA ASN A 196 23.15 9.02 -0.25
C ASN A 196 23.33 7.70 -1.02
N GLY A 197 22.22 7.08 -1.47
CA GLY A 197 22.22 5.81 -2.23
C GLY A 197 22.51 4.59 -1.37
N ILE A 198 22.30 4.69 -0.07
CA ILE A 198 22.54 3.62 0.92
C ILE A 198 21.23 3.34 1.66
N ASP A 199 20.98 2.10 1.99
CA ASP A 199 19.98 1.65 2.95
C ASP A 199 20.62 1.78 4.36
N ASP A 200 20.49 2.99 4.97
CA ASP A 200 21.20 3.32 6.21
C ASP A 200 20.60 2.60 7.43
N ASP A 201 19.30 2.31 7.39
CA ASP A 201 18.59 1.67 8.50
C ASP A 201 18.52 0.14 8.37
N GLY A 202 18.96 -0.41 7.23
CA GLY A 202 19.02 -1.84 6.97
C GLY A 202 17.64 -2.50 6.87
N ASN A 203 16.63 -1.78 6.34
CA ASN A 203 15.28 -2.31 6.15
C ASN A 203 15.05 -3.00 4.79
N GLY A 204 16.01 -2.89 3.87
CA GLY A 204 15.98 -3.43 2.51
C GLY A 204 15.58 -2.42 1.43
N TYR A 205 15.36 -1.14 1.78
CA TYR A 205 14.94 -0.09 0.87
C TYR A 205 15.89 1.12 0.96
N ILE A 206 16.45 1.53 -0.18
CA ILE A 206 17.45 2.61 -0.26
C ILE A 206 16.74 3.96 -0.29
N ASP A 207 17.20 4.93 0.52
CA ASP A 207 16.74 6.33 0.52
C ASP A 207 15.22 6.49 0.76
N ASP A 208 14.54 5.59 1.46
CA ASP A 208 13.10 5.57 1.67
C ASP A 208 12.57 6.58 2.71
N VAL A 209 13.00 7.83 2.57
CA VAL A 209 12.82 8.92 3.55
C VAL A 209 11.36 9.20 3.90
N HIS A 210 10.44 9.18 2.93
CA HIS A 210 9.00 9.44 3.15
C HIS A 210 8.13 8.25 2.74
N GLY A 211 8.73 7.10 2.48
CA GLY A 211 8.11 5.90 1.96
C GLY A 211 8.78 5.42 0.69
N TYR A 212 8.13 4.51 -0.04
CA TYR A 212 8.72 3.84 -1.19
C TYR A 212 7.75 3.71 -2.36
N ASN A 213 8.29 3.77 -3.59
CA ASN A 213 7.56 3.61 -4.84
C ASN A 213 7.73 2.17 -5.36
N PHE A 214 6.76 1.32 -5.07
CA PHE A 214 6.73 -0.08 -5.48
C PHE A 214 6.42 -0.28 -6.98
N VAL A 215 5.99 0.77 -7.69
CA VAL A 215 5.76 0.72 -9.14
C VAL A 215 7.07 0.76 -9.91
N ASP A 216 7.98 1.64 -9.49
CA ASP A 216 9.26 1.89 -10.15
C ASP A 216 10.45 1.31 -9.36
N ASP A 217 10.20 0.65 -8.22
CA ASP A 217 11.19 0.03 -7.33
C ASP A 217 12.31 1.00 -6.91
N ASN A 218 11.90 2.14 -6.33
CA ASN A 218 12.82 3.16 -5.82
C ASN A 218 12.12 4.11 -4.84
N ALA A 219 12.90 5.00 -4.18
CA ALA A 219 12.38 5.98 -3.22
C ALA A 219 11.79 7.25 -3.87
N ILE A 220 11.75 7.36 -5.20
CA ILE A 220 11.21 8.53 -5.89
C ILE A 220 9.69 8.44 -5.94
N LEU A 221 9.02 9.10 -5.01
CA LEU A 221 7.57 9.15 -4.95
C LEU A 221 7.04 10.10 -6.04
N VAL A 222 6.13 9.60 -6.86
CA VAL A 222 5.49 10.36 -7.94
C VAL A 222 4.11 10.79 -7.46
N PRO A 223 3.82 12.11 -7.37
CA PRO A 223 2.53 12.60 -6.93
C PRO A 223 1.37 11.98 -7.73
N HIS A 224 0.38 11.46 -7.02
CA HIS A 224 -0.81 10.88 -7.60
C HIS A 224 -2.05 11.52 -6.99
N ARG A 225 -3.02 11.95 -7.83
CA ARG A 225 -4.21 12.66 -7.38
C ARG A 225 -4.97 11.88 -6.30
N HIS A 226 -5.19 10.58 -6.52
CA HIS A 226 -5.97 9.74 -5.60
C HIS A 226 -5.23 9.56 -4.27
N GLY A 227 -3.96 9.13 -4.28
CA GLY A 227 -3.18 8.96 -3.06
C GLY A 227 -2.99 10.25 -2.26
N THR A 228 -2.78 11.39 -2.94
CA THR A 228 -2.72 12.71 -2.28
C THR A 228 -4.04 13.07 -1.62
N HIS A 229 -5.19 12.82 -2.29
CA HIS A 229 -6.51 13.09 -1.72
C HIS A 229 -6.82 12.18 -0.52
N VAL A 230 -6.49 10.89 -0.62
CA VAL A 230 -6.63 9.93 0.51
C VAL A 230 -5.78 10.39 1.69
N ALA A 231 -4.52 10.75 1.46
CA ALA A 231 -3.63 11.29 2.50
C ALA A 231 -4.22 12.57 3.14
N GLY A 232 -4.79 13.47 2.32
CA GLY A 232 -5.47 14.68 2.79
C GLY A 232 -6.64 14.39 3.71
N THR A 233 -7.47 13.40 3.37
CA THR A 233 -8.60 12.97 4.22
C THR A 233 -8.13 12.46 5.58
N ILE A 234 -7.00 11.77 5.63
CA ILE A 234 -6.45 11.18 6.85
C ILE A 234 -5.78 12.24 7.72
N GLY A 235 -4.87 13.06 7.14
CA GLY A 235 -3.90 13.83 7.88
C GLY A 235 -3.47 15.15 7.24
N ALA A 236 -4.31 15.83 6.43
CA ALA A 236 -4.09 17.24 6.12
C ALA A 236 -3.99 18.04 7.42
N THR A 237 -3.08 19.01 7.49
CA THR A 237 -2.79 19.74 8.73
C THR A 237 -3.99 20.58 9.13
N ASN A 238 -4.65 20.24 10.24
CA ASN A 238 -5.78 21.00 10.74
C ASN A 238 -5.35 22.36 11.29
N ASN A 239 -6.21 23.38 11.18
CA ASN A 239 -6.04 24.70 11.78
C ASN A 239 -4.76 25.42 11.31
N ASN A 240 -4.42 25.31 10.03
CA ASN A 240 -3.24 25.92 9.41
C ASN A 240 -3.57 27.03 8.39
N GLU A 241 -4.84 27.45 8.31
CA GLU A 241 -5.35 28.46 7.36
C GLU A 241 -5.19 28.04 5.88
N THR A 242 -5.07 26.71 5.61
CA THR A 242 -4.81 26.17 4.29
C THR A 242 -5.73 25.00 3.98
N GLY A 243 -6.33 24.94 2.79
CA GLY A 243 -7.04 23.80 2.26
C GLY A 243 -8.16 23.26 3.15
N ILE A 244 -8.04 22.02 3.57
CA ILE A 244 -9.06 21.22 4.24
C ILE A 244 -8.65 20.84 5.66
N SER A 245 -9.63 20.53 6.52
CA SER A 245 -9.37 19.76 7.74
C SER A 245 -9.38 18.26 7.44
N SER A 246 -8.76 17.48 8.29
CA SER A 246 -8.67 16.02 8.16
C SER A 246 -9.08 15.30 9.43
N ILE A 247 -9.24 13.98 9.35
CA ILE A 247 -9.66 13.18 10.51
C ILE A 247 -8.68 13.32 11.68
N ALA A 248 -7.36 13.32 11.40
CA ALA A 248 -6.31 13.25 12.42
C ALA A 248 -5.11 14.17 12.12
N GLY A 249 -5.38 15.35 11.53
CA GLY A 249 -4.35 16.31 11.08
C GLY A 249 -3.70 17.15 12.17
N GLY A 250 -4.06 16.94 13.44
CA GLY A 250 -3.50 17.67 14.56
C GLY A 250 -4.30 18.91 14.95
N ASN A 251 -3.65 19.87 15.61
CA ASN A 251 -4.29 21.04 16.25
C ASN A 251 -3.76 22.38 15.72
N GLY A 252 -3.06 22.41 14.62
CA GLY A 252 -2.40 23.60 14.07
C GLY A 252 -0.93 23.75 14.48
N THR A 253 -0.46 22.99 15.44
CA THR A 253 0.98 22.88 15.69
C THR A 253 1.59 22.00 14.58
N PRO A 254 2.62 22.47 13.85
CA PRO A 254 3.25 21.68 12.81
C PRO A 254 3.64 20.28 13.30
N GLY A 255 3.26 19.26 12.57
CA GLY A 255 3.58 17.88 12.89
C GLY A 255 2.82 17.26 14.05
N SER A 256 1.76 17.90 14.60
CA SER A 256 0.93 17.38 15.69
C SER A 256 -0.08 16.30 15.23
N GLY A 257 -0.31 16.16 13.93
CA GLY A 257 -1.16 15.13 13.36
C GLY A 257 -0.50 13.75 13.30
N VAL A 258 -1.24 12.77 12.79
CA VAL A 258 -0.69 11.45 12.45
C VAL A 258 0.36 11.58 11.35
N LYS A 259 1.26 10.61 11.24
CA LYS A 259 2.30 10.62 10.21
C LYS A 259 1.89 9.79 9.00
N LEU A 260 2.01 10.39 7.81
CA LEU A 260 1.60 9.83 6.53
C LEU A 260 2.81 9.21 5.83
N MET A 261 2.87 7.88 5.77
CA MET A 261 3.89 7.12 5.06
C MET A 261 3.38 6.77 3.66
N SER A 262 4.09 7.18 2.60
CA SER A 262 3.69 6.91 1.23
C SER A 262 4.17 5.54 0.75
N CYS A 263 3.27 4.56 0.67
CA CYS A 263 3.54 3.25 0.10
C CYS A 263 2.94 3.21 -1.31
N GLN A 264 3.68 3.75 -2.30
CA GLN A 264 3.12 3.98 -3.64
C GLN A 264 2.98 2.69 -4.43
N ILE A 265 1.74 2.32 -4.75
CA ILE A 265 1.39 1.16 -5.59
C ILE A 265 0.69 1.53 -6.90
N LEU A 266 0.32 2.79 -7.09
CA LEU A 266 -0.34 3.31 -8.29
C LEU A 266 0.42 4.52 -8.85
N LYS A 267 0.45 4.64 -10.18
CA LYS A 267 1.07 5.74 -10.92
C LYS A 267 0.21 6.12 -12.11
N SER A 268 -0.03 7.40 -12.31
CA SER A 268 -0.74 7.90 -13.49
C SER A 268 0.12 7.80 -14.74
N LEU A 269 -0.49 7.34 -15.86
CA LEU A 269 0.14 7.39 -17.18
C LEU A 269 -0.11 8.77 -17.80
N THR A 270 0.96 9.53 -18.03
CA THR A 270 0.89 10.88 -18.60
C THR A 270 0.37 10.90 -20.04
N SER A 271 0.50 9.79 -20.78
CA SER A 271 0.17 9.72 -22.22
C SER A 271 -1.23 9.27 -22.53
N THR A 272 -1.92 8.56 -21.60
CA THR A 272 -3.22 7.92 -21.89
C THR A 272 -4.30 8.24 -20.86
N GLY A 273 -3.95 8.94 -19.75
CA GLY A 273 -4.88 9.17 -18.64
C GLY A 273 -5.23 7.90 -17.83
N GLY A 274 -4.56 6.77 -18.10
CA GLY A 274 -4.71 5.53 -17.35
C GLY A 274 -3.83 5.48 -16.10
N GLU A 275 -3.98 4.42 -15.32
CA GLU A 275 -3.14 4.12 -14.16
C GLU A 275 -2.29 2.87 -14.43
N VAL A 276 -1.09 2.84 -13.87
CA VAL A 276 -0.26 1.63 -13.73
C VAL A 276 -0.22 1.27 -12.26
N ALA A 277 -0.44 0.00 -12.00
CA ALA A 277 -0.31 -0.56 -10.65
C ALA A 277 0.97 -1.40 -10.53
N SER A 278 1.48 -1.50 -9.32
CA SER A 278 2.57 -2.41 -8.98
C SER A 278 2.09 -3.84 -8.72
N ASP A 279 1.08 -4.33 -9.43
CA ASP A 279 0.29 -5.52 -9.08
C ASP A 279 1.05 -6.61 -8.28
N PRO A 280 2.24 -7.07 -8.71
CA PRO A 280 2.93 -8.14 -7.97
C PRO A 280 3.60 -7.68 -6.67
N PHE A 281 3.70 -6.36 -6.37
CA PHE A 281 4.40 -5.85 -5.19
C PHE A 281 3.50 -5.20 -4.14
N ILE A 282 2.17 -5.24 -4.31
CA ILE A 282 1.21 -4.66 -3.35
C ILE A 282 1.37 -5.28 -1.96
N ALA A 283 1.57 -6.59 -1.90
CA ALA A 283 1.80 -7.28 -0.65
C ALA A 283 3.09 -6.81 0.05
N ALA A 284 4.16 -6.53 -0.73
CA ALA A 284 5.38 -5.95 -0.19
C ALA A 284 5.15 -4.55 0.38
N ALA A 285 4.31 -3.72 -0.26
CA ALA A 285 3.95 -2.39 0.23
C ALA A 285 3.20 -2.43 1.57
N ILE A 286 2.27 -3.38 1.75
CA ILE A 286 1.57 -3.60 3.03
C ILE A 286 2.56 -4.01 4.12
N LYS A 287 3.44 -4.99 3.82
CA LYS A 287 4.48 -5.46 4.75
C LYS A 287 5.44 -4.34 5.13
N TYR A 288 5.90 -3.55 4.16
CA TYR A 288 6.78 -2.39 4.37
C TYR A 288 6.23 -1.43 5.42
N GLY A 289 4.92 -1.12 5.36
CA GLY A 289 4.27 -0.28 6.37
C GLY A 289 4.48 -0.82 7.80
N ALA A 290 4.25 -2.12 8.02
CA ALA A 290 4.45 -2.75 9.33
C ALA A 290 5.93 -2.72 9.77
N ASP A 291 6.85 -2.98 8.84
CA ASP A 291 8.29 -3.00 9.11
C ASP A 291 8.81 -1.62 9.53
N ASN A 292 8.24 -0.55 8.98
CA ASN A 292 8.66 0.82 9.22
C ASN A 292 7.78 1.58 10.24
N GLY A 293 7.09 0.84 11.09
CA GLY A 293 6.43 1.37 12.29
C GLY A 293 5.01 1.89 12.09
N ALA A 294 4.42 1.76 10.89
CA ALA A 294 3.02 2.05 10.73
C ALA A 294 2.16 1.06 11.50
N VAL A 295 1.11 1.58 12.17
CA VAL A 295 0.14 0.78 12.92
C VAL A 295 -1.25 0.78 12.28
N ILE A 296 -1.44 1.59 11.24
CA ILE A 296 -2.63 1.61 10.39
C ILE A 296 -2.17 1.47 8.94
N SER A 297 -2.76 0.53 8.20
CA SER A 297 -2.60 0.40 6.75
C SER A 297 -3.89 0.81 6.06
N GLN A 298 -3.85 1.92 5.34
CA GLN A 298 -4.98 2.44 4.60
C GLN A 298 -4.89 1.97 3.15
N ASN A 299 -5.98 1.33 2.65
CA ASN A 299 -6.04 0.66 1.37
C ASN A 299 -7.29 1.06 0.59
N SER A 300 -7.21 2.09 -0.29
CA SER A 300 -8.32 2.59 -1.11
C SER A 300 -8.27 2.07 -2.55
N TRP A 301 -8.00 0.80 -2.71
CA TRP A 301 -7.96 0.10 -3.98
C TRP A 301 -8.78 -1.20 -3.93
N GLY A 302 -8.90 -1.89 -5.02
CA GLY A 302 -9.56 -3.18 -5.08
C GLY A 302 -9.26 -3.90 -6.37
N TYR A 303 -9.60 -5.18 -6.42
CA TYR A 303 -9.41 -5.98 -7.62
C TYR A 303 -10.28 -5.48 -8.77
N ALA A 304 -9.71 -5.43 -9.97
CA ALA A 304 -10.46 -5.23 -11.18
C ALA A 304 -11.38 -6.44 -11.39
N VAL A 305 -12.68 -6.20 -11.49
CA VAL A 305 -13.67 -7.26 -11.72
C VAL A 305 -14.32 -7.09 -13.07
N GLY A 306 -14.30 -8.16 -13.86
CA GLY A 306 -15.15 -8.26 -15.04
C GLY A 306 -16.63 -8.21 -14.65
N THR A 307 -17.45 -7.60 -15.51
CA THR A 307 -18.89 -7.49 -15.32
C THR A 307 -19.51 -8.87 -15.09
N GLY A 308 -20.01 -9.14 -13.88
CA GLY A 308 -20.80 -10.35 -13.56
C GLY A 308 -20.26 -11.26 -12.48
N ARG A 309 -19.11 -11.00 -11.88
CA ARG A 309 -18.61 -11.76 -10.72
C ARG A 309 -18.79 -10.98 -9.42
N ASN A 310 -19.47 -11.60 -8.46
CA ASN A 310 -19.48 -11.13 -7.08
C ASN A 310 -18.18 -11.59 -6.40
N THR A 311 -17.21 -10.68 -6.25
CA THR A 311 -15.88 -10.97 -5.69
C THR A 311 -15.78 -10.59 -4.21
N SER A 312 -16.90 -10.30 -3.56
CA SER A 312 -16.95 -9.80 -2.17
C SER A 312 -16.35 -10.74 -1.11
N SER A 313 -16.02 -11.98 -1.48
CA SER A 313 -15.44 -12.96 -0.57
C SER A 313 -14.05 -13.47 -0.96
N TYR A 314 -13.50 -13.01 -2.11
CA TYR A 314 -12.17 -13.45 -2.55
C TYR A 314 -11.11 -12.46 -2.13
N ILE A 315 -10.11 -12.94 -1.40
CA ILE A 315 -8.85 -12.24 -1.16
C ILE A 315 -7.70 -13.10 -1.71
N ASN A 316 -6.77 -12.46 -2.42
CA ASN A 316 -5.59 -13.16 -2.92
C ASN A 316 -4.74 -13.64 -1.73
N PRO A 317 -4.29 -14.91 -1.70
CA PRO A 317 -3.53 -15.47 -0.58
C PRO A 317 -2.28 -14.66 -0.20
N VAL A 318 -1.57 -14.11 -1.18
CA VAL A 318 -0.38 -13.27 -0.94
C VAL A 318 -0.75 -11.99 -0.19
N HIS A 319 -1.83 -11.32 -0.62
CA HIS A 319 -2.33 -10.12 0.08
C HIS A 319 -2.84 -10.46 1.47
N LYS A 320 -3.50 -11.62 1.63
CA LYS A 320 -3.93 -12.08 2.95
C LYS A 320 -2.75 -12.29 3.89
N GLU A 321 -1.69 -12.97 3.45
CA GLU A 321 -0.50 -13.18 4.28
C GLU A 321 0.20 -11.86 4.65
N ALA A 322 0.23 -10.87 3.73
CA ALA A 322 0.74 -9.53 4.04
C ALA A 322 -0.12 -8.79 5.07
N ILE A 323 -1.44 -8.91 4.98
CA ILE A 323 -2.39 -8.33 5.95
C ILE A 323 -2.22 -9.02 7.32
N ASP A 324 -2.16 -10.35 7.35
CA ASP A 324 -1.95 -11.12 8.58
C ASP A 324 -0.61 -10.73 9.26
N TYR A 325 0.43 -10.52 8.43
CA TYR A 325 1.72 -10.01 8.91
C TYR A 325 1.60 -8.61 9.51
N PHE A 326 0.91 -7.68 8.82
CA PHE A 326 0.67 -6.33 9.33
C PHE A 326 -0.07 -6.35 10.67
N ILE A 327 -1.16 -7.10 10.75
CA ILE A 327 -1.94 -7.25 11.99
C ILE A 327 -1.07 -7.78 13.15
N LYS A 328 -0.13 -8.67 12.85
CA LYS A 328 0.71 -9.31 13.86
C LYS A 328 1.91 -8.47 14.29
N TYR A 329 2.60 -7.84 13.34
CA TYR A 329 3.93 -7.25 13.58
C TYR A 329 3.98 -5.72 13.55
N ALA A 330 2.94 -5.03 13.13
CA ALA A 330 2.90 -3.57 13.19
C ALA A 330 3.11 -3.08 14.63
N GLY A 331 4.02 -2.12 14.82
CA GLY A 331 4.39 -1.63 16.14
C GLY A 331 5.14 -2.61 17.05
N CYS A 332 5.67 -3.71 16.49
CA CYS A 332 6.35 -4.76 17.23
C CYS A 332 7.80 -4.99 16.75
N ASP A 333 8.60 -5.59 17.62
CA ASP A 333 9.92 -6.14 17.30
C ASP A 333 9.82 -7.47 16.50
N ASN A 334 10.96 -8.10 16.22
CA ASN A 334 11.01 -9.39 15.50
C ASN A 334 10.36 -10.55 16.28
N ASN A 335 10.18 -10.44 17.58
CA ASN A 335 9.51 -11.44 18.41
C ASN A 335 8.00 -11.24 18.48
N GLY A 336 7.51 -10.10 17.98
CA GLY A 336 6.11 -9.69 18.06
C GLY A 336 5.77 -9.03 19.40
N GLU A 337 6.77 -8.51 20.14
CA GLU A 337 6.55 -7.70 21.33
C GLU A 337 6.47 -6.22 20.97
N GLN A 338 5.56 -5.49 21.62
CA GLN A 338 5.35 -4.08 21.34
C GLN A 338 6.65 -3.27 21.56
N LEU A 339 7.02 -2.46 20.57
CA LEU A 339 8.14 -1.54 20.65
C LEU A 339 7.85 -0.39 21.62
N ASP A 340 8.86 0.05 22.35
CA ASP A 340 8.80 1.26 23.18
C ASP A 340 8.46 2.47 22.28
N GLY A 341 7.44 3.23 22.67
CA GLY A 341 6.95 4.37 21.90
C GLY A 341 5.95 4.03 20.80
N SER A 342 5.73 2.76 20.49
CA SER A 342 4.64 2.38 19.59
C SER A 342 3.29 2.58 20.28
N PRO A 343 2.29 3.15 19.59
CA PRO A 343 0.97 3.40 20.17
C PRO A 343 0.17 2.13 20.44
N MET A 344 0.51 1.02 19.76
CA MET A 344 -0.20 -0.24 19.92
C MET A 344 0.67 -1.44 19.52
N LYS A 345 0.27 -2.63 19.98
CA LYS A 345 0.79 -3.94 19.56
C LYS A 345 -0.10 -4.48 18.44
N GLY A 346 0.51 -4.81 17.32
CA GLY A 346 -0.23 -5.21 16.11
C GLY A 346 -0.82 -4.01 15.36
N GLY A 347 -1.47 -4.25 14.24
CA GLY A 347 -1.98 -3.21 13.36
C GLY A 347 -3.44 -3.36 12.96
N ILE A 348 -3.94 -2.30 12.31
CA ILE A 348 -5.28 -2.22 11.70
C ILE A 348 -5.10 -2.06 10.19
N VAL A 349 -5.87 -2.83 9.39
CA VAL A 349 -5.87 -2.78 7.92
C VAL A 349 -7.26 -2.50 7.39
#